data_ef1e5bd22e286a85853a3a175999c8d9
#
_entry.id   ef1e5bd22e286a85853a3a175999c8d9
#
_cell.length_a   1.000
_cell.length_b   1.000
_cell.length_c   1.000
_cell.angle_alpha   90.00
_cell.angle_beta   90.00
_cell.angle_gamma   90.00
#
_symmetry.space_group_name_H-M   'P 1'
#
loop_
_entity.id
_entity.type
_entity.pdbx_description
1 polymer ?
#
loop_
_entity_poly.entity_id
_entity_poly.type
_entity_poly.pdbx_seq_one_letter_code
_entity_poly.pdbx_strand_id
1 'polypeptide(L)'
;MDGGKAISLTVNSGIPLWDFEFLDKVPRDLKGTNPFPKLITIPTTAGTGAETEITAMVTDTKKGMKFCLWHPEARPCLALVDPELTLKLPANLTAWTGIDAMIHAIEGYSVPLFHPLCDGSASVSYTHLTLPTICSV
;
A
#
# COMPACT_ATOMS: atom_id res chain seq x y z
N MET A 1 1.37 2.59 8.26
CA MET A 1 0.14 2.95 7.50
C MET A 1 -0.98 1.93 7.64
N ASP A 2 -0.69 0.65 7.54
CA ASP A 2 -1.68 -0.44 7.58
C ASP A 2 -2.51 -0.47 8.86
N GLY A 3 -1.90 -0.23 10.02
CA GLY A 3 -2.63 -0.09 11.28
C GLY A 3 -3.67 1.04 11.26
N GLY A 4 -3.35 2.17 10.65
CA GLY A 4 -4.29 3.30 10.50
C GLY A 4 -5.48 2.94 9.61
N LYS A 5 -5.25 2.22 8.50
CA LYS A 5 -6.30 1.71 7.62
C LYS A 5 -7.20 0.69 8.35
N ALA A 6 -6.58 -0.25 9.07
CA ALA A 6 -7.31 -1.23 9.86
C ALA A 6 -8.22 -0.56 10.91
N ILE A 7 -7.71 0.46 11.60
CA ILE A 7 -8.48 1.26 12.56
C ILE A 7 -9.62 1.99 11.85
N SER A 8 -9.37 2.64 10.70
CA SER A 8 -10.41 3.37 9.97
C SER A 8 -11.55 2.45 9.51
N LEU A 9 -11.25 1.20 9.17
CA LEU A 9 -12.27 0.23 8.79
C LEU A 9 -13.12 -0.25 9.97
N THR A 10 -12.58 -0.28 11.18
CA THR A 10 -13.24 -0.91 12.34
C THR A 10 -13.86 0.07 13.32
N VAL A 11 -13.35 1.29 13.42
CA VAL A 11 -13.68 2.23 14.51
C VAL A 11 -15.16 2.58 14.62
N ASN A 12 -15.86 2.69 13.50
CA ASN A 12 -17.29 3.07 13.46
C ASN A 12 -18.17 2.07 12.71
N SER A 13 -17.61 1.11 12.01
CA SER A 13 -18.37 0.24 11.10
C SER A 13 -19.20 -0.82 11.84
N GLY A 14 -18.81 -1.19 13.05
CA GLY A 14 -19.37 -2.33 13.76
C GLY A 14 -18.97 -3.69 13.17
N ILE A 15 -18.05 -3.70 12.20
CA ILE A 15 -17.57 -4.91 11.52
C ILE A 15 -16.28 -5.38 12.19
N PRO A 16 -16.15 -6.66 12.55
CA PRO A 16 -14.90 -7.22 13.06
C PRO A 16 -13.75 -7.10 12.05
N LEU A 17 -12.54 -6.86 12.53
CA LEU A 17 -11.35 -6.64 11.69
C LEU A 17 -11.15 -7.75 10.65
N TRP A 18 -11.29 -9.00 11.06
CA TRP A 18 -11.00 -10.15 10.21
C TRP A 18 -12.08 -10.43 9.15
N ASP A 19 -13.23 -9.77 9.22
CA ASP A 19 -14.24 -9.86 8.15
C ASP A 19 -13.79 -9.11 6.89
N PHE A 20 -12.82 -8.21 7.02
CA PHE A 20 -12.17 -7.52 5.90
C PHE A 20 -11.03 -8.34 5.25
N GLU A 21 -10.73 -9.53 5.77
CA GLU A 21 -9.68 -10.39 5.21
C GLU A 21 -10.01 -10.76 3.76
N PHE A 22 -9.03 -10.58 2.89
CA PHE A 22 -9.11 -10.96 1.48
C PHE A 22 -8.84 -12.45 1.35
N LEU A 23 -9.88 -13.26 1.50
CA LEU A 23 -9.81 -14.73 1.45
C LEU A 23 -10.03 -15.28 0.06
N ASP A 24 -10.83 -14.59 -0.75
CA ASP A 24 -11.29 -15.04 -2.06
C ASP A 24 -10.95 -14.01 -3.15
N LYS A 25 -11.01 -14.47 -4.41
CA LYS A 25 -10.81 -13.63 -5.59
C LYS A 25 -11.85 -12.51 -5.75
N VAL A 26 -12.93 -12.55 -4.99
CA VAL A 26 -14.00 -11.55 -5.01
C VAL A 26 -14.08 -10.87 -3.65
N PRO A 27 -13.84 -9.56 -3.59
CA PRO A 27 -13.98 -8.80 -2.37
C PRO A 27 -15.41 -8.82 -1.84
N ARG A 28 -15.59 -8.90 -0.52
CA ARG A 28 -16.90 -8.81 0.11
C ARG A 28 -17.39 -7.37 0.08
N ASP A 29 -18.66 -7.15 -0.29
CA ASP A 29 -19.33 -5.84 -0.18
C ASP A 29 -19.83 -5.68 1.28
N LEU A 30 -18.91 -5.29 2.16
CA LEU A 30 -19.20 -5.08 3.58
C LEU A 30 -19.70 -3.64 3.78
N LYS A 31 -20.90 -3.52 4.28
CA LYS A 31 -21.49 -2.21 4.64
C LYS A 31 -21.49 -2.04 6.15
N GLY A 32 -20.77 -1.03 6.62
CA GLY A 32 -20.78 -0.68 8.04
C GLY A 32 -22.12 -0.12 8.47
N THR A 33 -22.42 -0.23 9.78
CA THR A 33 -23.60 0.40 10.40
C THR A 33 -23.52 1.92 10.38
N ASN A 34 -22.32 2.46 10.35
CA ASN A 34 -22.01 3.89 10.21
C ASN A 34 -21.03 4.12 9.07
N PRO A 35 -20.99 5.33 8.52
CA PRO A 35 -20.02 5.69 7.49
C PRO A 35 -18.58 5.49 7.98
N PHE A 36 -17.73 4.97 7.11
CA PHE A 36 -16.30 4.88 7.36
C PHE A 36 -15.68 6.28 7.43
N PRO A 37 -14.76 6.53 8.36
CA PRO A 37 -14.08 7.82 8.46
C PRO A 37 -13.19 8.04 7.23
N LYS A 38 -13.06 9.28 6.80
CA LYS A 38 -12.12 9.63 5.74
C LYS A 38 -10.69 9.50 6.25
N LEU A 39 -9.85 8.88 5.45
CA LEU A 39 -8.46 8.63 5.76
C LEU A 39 -7.55 9.59 5.02
N ILE A 40 -6.64 10.23 5.74
CA ILE A 40 -5.53 11.00 5.19
C ILE A 40 -4.25 10.26 5.54
N THR A 41 -3.37 10.08 4.58
CA THR A 41 -2.09 9.40 4.76
C THR A 41 -0.91 10.35 4.59
N ILE A 42 0.07 10.22 5.46
CA ILE A 42 1.32 10.98 5.43
C ILE A 42 2.46 9.97 5.51
N PRO A 43 3.05 9.55 4.38
CA PRO A 43 4.11 8.56 4.39
C PRO A 43 5.40 9.12 4.96
N THR A 44 6.11 8.29 5.72
CA THR A 44 7.46 8.55 6.23
C THR A 44 8.50 7.63 5.60
N THR A 45 8.08 6.82 4.64
CA THR A 45 8.91 5.96 3.80
C THR A 45 8.62 6.26 2.33
N ALA A 46 9.60 6.07 1.45
CA ALA A 46 9.41 6.18 0.01
C ALA A 46 9.57 4.80 -0.62
N GLY A 47 8.59 4.36 -1.41
CA GLY A 47 8.69 3.14 -2.20
C GLY A 47 7.49 2.20 -2.15
N THR A 48 6.86 2.01 -0.99
CA THR A 48 5.80 1.00 -0.81
C THR A 48 4.48 1.35 -1.50
N GLY A 49 4.20 2.63 -1.78
CA GLY A 49 2.91 3.07 -2.33
C GLY A 49 1.71 2.91 -1.39
N ALA A 50 1.94 2.52 -0.14
CA ALA A 50 0.89 2.23 0.83
C ALA A 50 -0.05 3.42 1.10
N GLU A 51 0.37 4.65 0.79
CA GLU A 51 -0.42 5.86 0.92
C GLU A 51 -1.58 5.96 -0.08
N THR A 52 -1.57 5.15 -1.14
CA THR A 52 -2.60 5.17 -2.19
C THR A 52 -3.42 3.89 -2.28
N GLU A 53 -2.97 2.82 -1.64
CA GLU A 53 -3.58 1.49 -1.70
C GLU A 53 -4.84 1.36 -0.85
N ILE A 54 -5.71 0.43 -1.26
CA ILE A 54 -6.94 0.04 -0.54
C ILE A 54 -6.74 -1.18 0.35
N THR A 55 -5.50 -1.67 0.45
CA THR A 55 -5.11 -2.83 1.23
C THR A 55 -4.43 -2.42 2.53
N ALA A 56 -4.49 -3.30 3.52
CA ALA A 56 -3.73 -3.19 4.77
C ALA A 56 -3.21 -4.57 5.18
N MET A 57 -1.91 -4.67 5.40
CA MET A 57 -1.26 -5.90 5.83
C MET A 57 -1.18 -5.96 7.36
N VAL A 58 -1.95 -6.83 7.98
CA VAL A 58 -2.06 -6.94 9.45
C VAL A 58 -1.67 -8.35 9.91
N THR A 59 -0.81 -8.42 10.93
CA THR A 59 -0.40 -9.70 11.51
C THR A 59 -1.41 -10.16 12.56
N ASP A 60 -1.99 -11.33 12.35
CA ASP A 60 -2.73 -12.04 13.39
C ASP A 60 -1.71 -12.77 14.31
N THR A 61 -1.52 -12.23 15.49
CA THR A 61 -0.56 -12.78 16.45
C THR A 61 -0.96 -14.14 16.98
N LYS A 62 -2.25 -14.51 16.93
CA LYS A 62 -2.74 -15.83 17.34
C LYS A 62 -2.40 -16.90 16.30
N LYS A 63 -2.49 -16.53 15.01
CA LYS A 63 -2.16 -17.43 13.89
C LYS A 63 -0.67 -17.34 13.49
N GLY A 64 0.06 -16.31 13.94
CA GLY A 64 1.44 -16.06 13.55
C GLY A 64 1.62 -15.72 12.07
N MET A 65 0.57 -15.25 11.40
CA MET A 65 0.54 -14.98 9.97
C MET A 65 0.08 -13.56 9.67
N LYS A 66 0.57 -13.01 8.55
CA LYS A 66 0.14 -11.71 8.04
C LYS A 66 -0.99 -11.92 7.03
N PHE A 67 -2.07 -11.17 7.20
CA PHE A 67 -3.23 -11.19 6.33
C PHE A 67 -3.43 -9.86 5.62
N CYS A 68 -3.92 -9.94 4.40
CA CYS A 68 -4.33 -8.78 3.63
C CYS A 68 -5.78 -8.44 3.96
N LEU A 69 -6.01 -7.27 4.52
CA LEU A 69 -7.34 -6.68 4.64
C LEU A 69 -7.61 -5.85 3.38
N TRP A 70 -8.81 -5.94 2.86
CA TRP A 70 -9.22 -5.23 1.66
C TRP A 70 -10.60 -4.61 1.83
N HIS A 71 -10.72 -3.33 1.51
CA HIS A 71 -12.01 -2.67 1.39
C HIS A 71 -11.85 -1.35 0.61
N PRO A 72 -12.79 -0.95 -0.27
CA PRO A 72 -12.72 0.32 -1.00
C PRO A 72 -12.58 1.54 -0.09
N GLU A 73 -13.20 1.54 1.07
CA GLU A 73 -13.15 2.63 2.05
C GLU A 73 -11.80 2.73 2.79
N ALA A 74 -10.90 1.74 2.64
CA ALA A 74 -9.51 1.87 3.10
C ALA A 74 -8.67 2.77 2.19
N ARG A 75 -9.23 3.22 1.05
CA ARG A 75 -8.55 4.17 0.17
C ARG A 75 -8.45 5.54 0.84
N PRO A 76 -7.25 6.07 0.99
CA PRO A 76 -7.08 7.43 1.47
C PRO A 76 -7.76 8.44 0.53
N CYS A 77 -8.45 9.42 1.09
CA CYS A 77 -9.02 10.52 0.32
C CYS A 77 -7.96 11.59 -0.01
N LEU A 78 -6.85 11.59 0.71
CA LEU A 78 -5.72 12.49 0.51
C LEU A 78 -4.43 11.81 0.96
N ALA A 79 -3.40 11.86 0.12
CA ALA A 79 -2.02 11.52 0.48
C ALA A 79 -1.18 12.79 0.49
N LEU A 80 -0.61 13.13 1.64
CA LEU A 80 0.35 14.24 1.79
C LEU A 80 1.75 13.67 1.73
N VAL A 81 2.41 13.88 0.59
CA VAL A 81 3.76 13.35 0.33
C VAL A 81 4.77 14.46 0.56
N ASP A 82 5.40 14.42 1.74
CA ASP A 82 6.47 15.35 2.12
C ASP A 82 7.80 14.58 2.14
N PRO A 83 8.72 14.84 1.20
CA PRO A 83 9.99 14.14 1.12
C PRO A 83 10.89 14.39 2.35
N GLU A 84 10.73 15.50 3.06
CA GLU A 84 11.51 15.78 4.25
C GLU A 84 11.27 14.76 5.38
N LEU A 85 10.09 14.16 5.42
CA LEU A 85 9.76 13.13 6.41
C LEU A 85 10.54 11.82 6.20
N THR A 86 11.13 11.64 5.03
CA THR A 86 11.91 10.43 4.70
C THR A 86 13.41 10.58 4.98
N LEU A 87 13.91 11.80 5.20
CA LEU A 87 15.35 12.09 5.32
C LEU A 87 16.04 11.36 6.48
N LYS A 88 15.32 11.03 7.55
CA LYS A 88 15.85 10.31 8.71
C LYS A 88 15.60 8.80 8.66
N LEU A 89 15.13 8.29 7.55
CA LEU A 89 14.90 6.85 7.41
C LEU A 89 16.25 6.10 7.45
N PRO A 90 16.40 5.05 8.26
CA PRO A 90 17.60 4.22 8.26
C PRO A 90 17.93 3.68 6.88
N ALA A 91 19.22 3.61 6.53
CA ALA A 91 19.68 3.22 5.19
C ALA A 91 19.16 1.84 4.74
N ASN A 92 19.08 0.89 5.66
CA ASN A 92 18.51 -0.43 5.37
C ASN A 92 17.01 -0.37 5.01
N LEU A 93 16.23 0.47 5.70
CA LEU A 93 14.82 0.65 5.37
C LEU A 93 14.65 1.37 4.03
N THR A 94 15.48 2.36 3.74
CA THR A 94 15.50 3.03 2.44
C THR A 94 15.78 2.04 1.31
N ALA A 95 16.77 1.16 1.49
CA ALA A 95 17.08 0.12 0.52
C ALA A 95 15.93 -0.87 0.34
N TRP A 96 15.31 -1.33 1.43
CA TRP A 96 14.21 -2.29 1.36
C TRP A 96 12.95 -1.70 0.69
N THR A 97 12.60 -0.48 1.02
CA THR A 97 11.43 0.18 0.39
C THR A 97 11.71 0.55 -1.06
N GLY A 98 12.97 0.86 -1.42
CA GLY A 98 13.38 1.06 -2.82
C GLY A 98 13.31 -0.22 -3.64
N ILE A 99 13.75 -1.36 -3.10
CA ILE A 99 13.60 -2.66 -3.74
C ILE A 99 12.13 -3.04 -3.87
N ASP A 100 11.32 -2.79 -2.85
CA ASP A 100 9.89 -3.02 -2.87
C ASP A 100 9.20 -2.26 -4.01
N ALA A 101 9.53 -0.96 -4.18
CA ALA A 101 9.05 -0.16 -5.31
C ALA A 101 9.46 -0.75 -6.68
N MET A 102 10.69 -1.25 -6.78
CA MET A 102 11.18 -1.87 -8.01
C MET A 102 10.43 -3.19 -8.31
N ILE A 103 10.18 -4.00 -7.30
CA ILE A 103 9.40 -5.23 -7.44
C ILE A 103 7.98 -4.93 -7.85
N HIS A 104 7.30 -3.95 -7.24
CA HIS A 104 5.97 -3.52 -7.66
C HIS A 104 5.93 -3.07 -9.12
N ALA A 105 6.97 -2.36 -9.59
CA ALA A 105 7.06 -1.97 -11.00
C ALA A 105 7.20 -3.18 -11.94
N ILE A 106 8.02 -4.16 -11.56
CA ILE A 106 8.21 -5.41 -12.32
C ILE A 106 6.92 -6.22 -12.33
N GLU A 107 6.30 -6.40 -11.18
CA GLU A 107 5.04 -7.14 -11.04
C GLU A 107 3.93 -6.49 -11.87
N GLY A 108 3.75 -5.17 -11.76
CA GLY A 108 2.75 -4.43 -12.53
C GLY A 108 2.95 -4.57 -14.04
N TYR A 109 4.20 -4.55 -14.51
CA TYR A 109 4.53 -4.73 -15.93
C TYR A 109 4.37 -6.18 -16.41
N SER A 110 4.53 -7.15 -15.49
CA SER A 110 4.50 -8.58 -15.82
C SER A 110 3.08 -9.18 -15.78
N VAL A 111 2.08 -8.42 -15.37
CA VAL A 111 0.68 -8.89 -15.37
C VAL A 111 0.22 -9.17 -16.80
N PRO A 112 -0.40 -10.33 -17.10
CA PRO A 112 -0.84 -10.69 -18.46
C PRO A 112 -1.90 -9.77 -19.05
N LEU A 113 -2.55 -8.98 -18.21
CA LEU A 113 -3.59 -8.04 -18.64
C LEU A 113 -2.94 -6.72 -19.08
N PHE A 114 -3.05 -6.40 -20.36
CA PHE A 114 -2.57 -5.13 -20.89
C PHE A 114 -3.37 -3.94 -20.31
N HIS A 115 -2.67 -3.06 -19.61
CA HIS A 115 -3.24 -1.85 -19.04
C HIS A 115 -2.29 -0.66 -19.24
N PRO A 116 -2.47 0.16 -20.29
CA PRO A 116 -1.49 1.16 -20.71
C PRO A 116 -1.05 2.13 -19.60
N LEU A 117 -1.96 2.51 -18.71
CA LEU A 117 -1.64 3.42 -17.60
C LEU A 117 -0.77 2.73 -16.54
N CYS A 118 -1.05 1.45 -16.23
CA CYS A 118 -0.24 0.68 -15.28
C CYS A 118 1.12 0.37 -15.88
N ASP A 119 1.16 -0.09 -17.12
CA ASP A 119 2.42 -0.44 -17.83
C ASP A 119 3.31 0.78 -17.99
N GLY A 120 2.73 1.93 -18.35
CA GLY A 120 3.45 3.20 -18.45
C GLY A 120 4.03 3.65 -17.12
N SER A 121 3.23 3.60 -16.05
CA SER A 121 3.68 3.98 -14.70
C SER A 121 4.76 3.02 -14.18
N ALA A 122 4.62 1.71 -14.40
CA ALA A 122 5.59 0.70 -14.01
C ALA A 122 6.93 0.90 -14.72
N SER A 123 6.90 1.16 -16.04
CA SER A 123 8.10 1.43 -16.84
C SER A 123 8.84 2.70 -16.38
N VAL A 124 8.13 3.77 -16.09
CA VAL A 124 8.70 5.02 -15.56
C VAL A 124 9.31 4.80 -14.19
N SER A 125 8.60 4.10 -13.29
CA SER A 125 9.10 3.79 -11.95
C SER A 125 10.39 2.97 -12.00
N TYR A 126 10.42 1.91 -12.79
CA TYR A 126 11.61 1.08 -12.98
C TYR A 126 12.80 1.91 -13.50
N THR A 127 12.57 2.76 -14.51
CA THR A 127 13.59 3.62 -15.08
C THR A 127 14.20 4.55 -14.03
N HIS A 128 13.37 5.25 -13.26
CA HIS A 128 13.86 6.17 -12.24
C HIS A 128 14.60 5.50 -11.08
N LEU A 129 14.20 4.28 -10.72
CA LEU A 129 14.87 3.52 -9.65
C LEU A 129 16.24 2.96 -10.08
N THR A 130 16.44 2.71 -11.39
CA THR A 130 17.67 2.10 -11.91
C THR A 130 18.67 3.11 -12.45
N LEU A 131 18.23 4.27 -12.96
CA LEU A 131 19.11 5.30 -13.52
C LEU A 131 20.23 5.79 -12.58
N PRO A 132 20.00 6.05 -11.27
CA PRO A 132 21.08 6.48 -10.37
C PRO A 132 22.21 5.46 -10.23
N THR A 133 21.96 4.20 -10.49
CA THR A 133 22.99 3.15 -10.44
C THR A 133 23.85 3.12 -11.70
N ILE A 134 23.37 3.70 -12.79
CA ILE A 134 24.09 3.78 -14.08
C ILE A 134 24.94 5.07 -14.15
N CYS A 135 24.52 6.15 -13.50
CA CYS A 135 25.20 7.44 -13.52
C CYS A 135 26.27 7.62 -12.42
N SER A 136 26.56 6.61 -11.63
CA SER A 136 27.59 6.62 -10.58
C SER A 136 28.93 6.04 -11.05
N VAL A 137 29.22 6.14 -12.33
CA VAL A 137 30.53 5.79 -12.94
C VAL A 137 31.32 7.06 -13.19
#